data_cc856ee71dd38a8eea14452f26690769
#
_entry.id   cc856ee71dd38a8eea14452f26690769
#
_cell.length_a   1.000
_cell.length_b   1.000
_cell.length_c   1.000
_cell.angle_alpha   90.00
_cell.angle_beta   90.00
_cell.angle_gamma   90.00
#
_symmetry.space_group_name_H-M   'P 1'
#
loop_
_entity.id
_entity.type
_entity.pdbx_description
1 polymer ?
#
loop_
_entity_poly.entity_id
_entity_poly.type
_entity_poly.pdbx_seq_one_letter_code
_entity_poly.pdbx_strand_id
1 'polypeptide(L)'
;MTGAQPDVAWSVQMGIDLDAMLAAQRDWIERVRRKTKHDYQRDKPVLQRVFESLRMKYETGCSTSSYRIADDLQLAQSVVYRKLRKLVSYGLAETFLTHGRHCFRPTGLEPTKGFDWNE
;
A
#
# COMPACT_ATOMS: atom_id res chain seq x y z
N MET A 1 -30.66 -34.26 15.94
CA MET A 1 -30.33 -33.51 14.81
C MET A 1 -29.96 -32.09 15.15
N THR A 2 -29.08 -31.62 14.53
CA THR A 2 -28.55 -30.33 14.90
C THR A 2 -28.78 -29.31 13.79
N GLY A 3 -28.76 -28.03 14.10
CA GLY A 3 -29.01 -26.99 13.16
C GLY A 3 -28.02 -26.91 12.00
N ALA A 4 -26.83 -27.48 12.17
CA ALA A 4 -25.83 -27.49 11.09
C ALA A 4 -26.13 -28.55 10.04
N GLN A 5 -26.85 -29.60 10.38
CA GLN A 5 -27.12 -30.71 9.48
C GLN A 5 -28.05 -30.34 8.32
N PRO A 6 -29.11 -29.54 8.50
CA PRO A 6 -29.95 -29.16 7.38
C PRO A 6 -29.19 -28.48 6.25
N ASP A 7 -28.22 -27.58 6.60
CA ASP A 7 -27.46 -26.87 5.59
C ASP A 7 -26.58 -27.80 4.78
N VAL A 8 -25.91 -28.74 5.45
CA VAL A 8 -25.06 -29.74 4.78
C VAL A 8 -25.90 -30.66 3.92
N ALA A 9 -27.02 -31.14 4.45
CA ALA A 9 -27.94 -32.02 3.70
C ALA A 9 -28.52 -31.29 2.49
N TRP A 10 -28.88 -30.05 2.65
CA TRP A 10 -29.39 -29.22 1.56
C TRP A 10 -28.34 -29.03 0.47
N SER A 11 -27.11 -28.78 0.81
CA SER A 11 -26.00 -28.61 -0.14
C SER A 11 -25.79 -29.88 -0.94
N VAL A 12 -25.81 -31.04 -0.31
CA VAL A 12 -25.66 -32.33 -0.97
C VAL A 12 -26.83 -32.61 -1.91
N GLN A 13 -28.07 -32.35 -1.48
CA GLN A 13 -29.26 -32.55 -2.29
C GLN A 13 -29.27 -31.66 -3.54
N MET A 14 -28.76 -30.46 -3.42
CA MET A 14 -28.70 -29.52 -4.54
C MET A 14 -27.47 -29.72 -5.42
N GLY A 15 -26.58 -30.66 -5.06
CA GLY A 15 -25.35 -30.89 -5.81
C GLY A 15 -24.32 -29.76 -5.63
N ILE A 16 -24.43 -29.00 -4.55
CA ILE A 16 -23.56 -27.89 -4.28
C ILE A 16 -22.43 -28.35 -3.36
N ASP A 17 -21.19 -28.02 -3.73
CA ASP A 17 -20.02 -28.23 -2.88
C ASP A 17 -19.86 -27.07 -1.94
N LEU A 18 -20.09 -27.31 -0.65
CA LEU A 18 -20.00 -26.26 0.37
C LEU A 18 -18.58 -25.70 0.50
N ASP A 19 -17.57 -26.58 0.42
CA ASP A 19 -16.17 -26.15 0.51
C ASP A 19 -15.78 -25.26 -0.68
N ALA A 20 -16.22 -25.61 -1.87
CA ALA A 20 -16.00 -24.81 -3.06
C ALA A 20 -16.71 -23.44 -2.95
N MET A 21 -17.90 -23.42 -2.40
CA MET A 21 -18.64 -22.17 -2.16
C MET A 21 -17.91 -21.26 -1.19
N LEU A 22 -17.42 -21.83 -0.08
CA LEU A 22 -16.66 -21.06 0.92
C LEU A 22 -15.34 -20.54 0.38
N ALA A 23 -14.64 -21.34 -0.43
CA ALA A 23 -13.41 -20.94 -1.09
C ALA A 23 -13.66 -19.79 -2.08
N ALA A 24 -14.71 -19.91 -2.90
CA ALA A 24 -15.08 -18.86 -3.84
C ALA A 24 -15.46 -17.55 -3.13
N GLN A 25 -16.15 -17.65 -2.00
CA GLN A 25 -16.53 -16.50 -1.21
C GLN A 25 -15.31 -15.81 -0.61
N ARG A 26 -14.33 -16.58 -0.09
CA ARG A 26 -13.07 -16.03 0.41
C ARG A 26 -12.29 -15.31 -0.69
N ASP A 27 -12.19 -15.92 -1.87
CA ASP A 27 -11.51 -15.31 -3.01
C ASP A 27 -12.17 -14.01 -3.43
N TRP A 28 -13.50 -13.96 -3.41
CA TRP A 28 -14.25 -12.76 -3.72
C TRP A 28 -13.98 -11.65 -2.72
N ILE A 29 -13.99 -11.98 -1.41
CA ILE A 29 -13.70 -11.01 -0.34
C ILE A 29 -12.29 -10.46 -0.49
N GLU A 30 -11.30 -11.30 -0.78
CA GLU A 30 -9.93 -10.86 -0.98
C GLU A 30 -9.80 -9.93 -2.18
N ARG A 31 -10.47 -10.26 -3.29
CA ARG A 31 -10.47 -9.42 -4.50
C ARG A 31 -11.09 -8.05 -4.22
N VAL A 32 -12.20 -8.02 -3.49
CA VAL A 32 -12.85 -6.76 -3.12
C VAL A 32 -11.95 -5.93 -2.22
N ARG A 33 -11.30 -6.55 -1.24
CA ARG A 33 -10.36 -5.86 -0.36
C ARG A 33 -9.19 -5.26 -1.11
N ARG A 34 -8.58 -6.01 -2.04
CA ARG A 34 -7.47 -5.53 -2.87
C ARG A 34 -7.91 -4.36 -3.74
N LYS A 35 -9.07 -4.48 -4.36
CA LYS A 35 -9.60 -3.43 -5.22
C LYS A 35 -9.88 -2.15 -4.43
N THR A 36 -10.52 -2.26 -3.27
CA THR A 36 -10.82 -1.11 -2.41
C THR A 36 -9.54 -0.42 -1.94
N LYS A 37 -8.55 -1.18 -1.47
CA LYS A 37 -7.26 -0.63 -1.04
C LYS A 37 -6.54 0.06 -2.20
N HIS A 38 -6.54 -0.54 -3.37
CA HIS A 38 -5.90 0.00 -4.56
C HIS A 38 -6.60 1.28 -5.02
N ASP A 39 -7.94 1.30 -5.05
CA ASP A 39 -8.73 2.46 -5.43
C ASP A 39 -8.52 3.62 -4.45
N TYR A 40 -8.46 3.33 -3.16
CA TYR A 40 -8.20 4.33 -2.14
C TYR A 40 -6.83 5.00 -2.33
N GLN A 41 -5.80 4.22 -2.64
CA GLN A 41 -4.47 4.76 -2.90
C GLN A 41 -4.42 5.54 -4.23
N ARG A 42 -5.20 5.12 -5.21
CA ARG A 42 -5.23 5.76 -6.53
C ARG A 42 -5.75 7.20 -6.46
N ASP A 43 -6.67 7.48 -5.53
CA ASP A 43 -7.26 8.82 -5.38
C ASP A 43 -6.30 9.81 -4.71
N LYS A 44 -5.23 9.32 -4.08
CA LYS A 44 -4.24 10.19 -3.46
C LYS A 44 -3.21 10.65 -4.47
N PRO A 45 -2.74 11.91 -4.38
CA PRO A 45 -1.63 12.39 -5.21
C PRO A 45 -0.39 11.51 -5.05
N VAL A 46 0.38 11.37 -6.12
CA VAL A 46 1.59 10.52 -6.11
C VAL A 46 2.58 10.99 -5.04
N LEU A 47 2.76 12.29 -4.90
CA LEU A 47 3.65 12.86 -3.89
C LEU A 47 3.26 12.42 -2.47
N GLN A 48 1.96 12.43 -2.17
CA GLN A 48 1.44 11.99 -0.87
C GLN A 48 1.66 10.47 -0.68
N ARG A 49 1.42 9.69 -1.72
CA ARG A 49 1.64 8.23 -1.66
C ARG A 49 3.11 7.89 -1.39
N VAL A 50 4.01 8.60 -2.03
CA VAL A 50 5.45 8.44 -1.82
C VAL A 50 5.82 8.79 -0.38
N PHE A 51 5.30 9.90 0.14
CA PHE A 51 5.57 10.33 1.51
C PHE A 51 5.04 9.33 2.55
N GLU A 52 3.83 8.84 2.37
CA GLU A 52 3.23 7.85 3.27
C GLU A 52 4.01 6.53 3.26
N SER A 53 4.45 6.08 2.09
CA SER A 53 5.28 4.89 1.96
C SER A 53 6.64 5.08 2.65
N LEU A 54 7.24 6.25 2.49
CA LEU A 54 8.50 6.61 3.14
C LEU A 54 8.37 6.53 4.67
N ARG A 55 7.32 7.14 5.22
CA ARG A 55 7.08 7.16 6.65
C ARG A 55 6.88 5.75 7.19
N MET A 56 6.04 4.97 6.54
CA MET A 56 5.76 3.59 6.96
C MET A 56 7.03 2.74 6.96
N LYS A 57 7.81 2.80 5.89
CA LYS A 57 9.04 2.03 5.77
C LYS A 57 10.08 2.45 6.81
N TYR A 58 10.20 3.74 7.05
CA TYR A 58 11.14 4.25 8.04
C TYR A 58 10.75 3.80 9.46
N GLU A 59 9.47 3.90 9.80
CA GLU A 59 8.95 3.51 11.12
C GLU A 59 9.07 1.99 11.36
N THR A 60 8.96 1.19 10.31
CA THR A 60 9.07 -0.28 10.41
C THR A 60 10.50 -0.80 10.23
N GLY A 61 11.47 0.08 10.02
CA GLY A 61 12.87 -0.31 9.84
C GLY A 61 13.19 -0.89 8.47
N CYS A 62 12.30 -0.72 7.49
CA CYS A 62 12.54 -1.16 6.12
C CYS A 62 13.41 -0.17 5.35
N SER A 63 13.99 -0.63 4.24
CA SER A 63 14.78 0.25 3.37
C SER A 63 13.90 1.35 2.78
N THR A 64 14.42 2.58 2.79
CA THR A 64 13.75 3.77 2.28
C THR A 64 14.41 4.30 1.01
N SER A 65 15.08 3.43 0.24
CA SER A 65 15.62 3.81 -1.06
C SER A 65 14.49 4.06 -2.06
N SER A 66 14.77 4.88 -3.08
CA SER A 66 13.78 5.16 -4.13
C SER A 66 13.35 3.88 -4.86
N TYR A 67 14.25 2.93 -5.01
CA TYR A 67 13.96 1.65 -5.65
C TYR A 67 12.96 0.83 -4.83
N ARG A 68 13.12 0.81 -3.52
CA ARG A 68 12.24 0.04 -2.64
C ARG A 68 10.84 0.65 -2.57
N ILE A 69 10.77 1.98 -2.49
CA ILE A 69 9.50 2.69 -2.49
C ILE A 69 8.79 2.53 -3.85
N ALA A 70 9.54 2.61 -4.94
CA ALA A 70 9.00 2.41 -6.29
C ALA A 70 8.40 1.01 -6.45
N ASP A 71 9.09 0.00 -5.96
CA ASP A 71 8.62 -1.38 -5.99
C ASP A 71 7.32 -1.54 -5.20
N ASP A 72 7.26 -0.96 -4.01
CA ASP A 72 6.08 -0.99 -3.14
C ASP A 72 4.86 -0.33 -3.79
N LEU A 73 5.05 0.81 -4.44
CA LEU A 73 3.99 1.57 -5.08
C LEU A 73 3.72 1.16 -6.52
N GLN A 74 4.54 0.27 -7.08
CA GLN A 74 4.50 -0.16 -8.48
C GLN A 74 4.57 1.04 -9.45
N LEU A 75 5.49 1.96 -9.13
CA LEU A 75 5.78 3.13 -9.94
C LEU A 75 7.21 3.05 -10.49
N ALA A 76 7.49 3.82 -11.54
CA ALA A 76 8.84 3.92 -12.05
C ALA A 76 9.76 4.57 -11.01
N GLN A 77 10.98 4.03 -10.85
CA GLN A 77 11.96 4.55 -9.89
C GLN A 77 12.25 6.04 -10.12
N SER A 78 12.36 6.46 -11.39
CA SER A 78 12.62 7.85 -11.72
C SER A 78 11.52 8.80 -11.26
N VAL A 79 10.27 8.36 -11.31
CA VAL A 79 9.12 9.12 -10.81
C VAL A 79 9.21 9.27 -9.29
N VAL A 80 9.44 8.15 -8.60
CA VAL A 80 9.55 8.14 -7.13
C VAL A 80 10.74 8.99 -6.68
N TYR A 81 11.88 8.88 -7.34
CA TYR A 81 13.06 9.67 -7.01
C TYR A 81 12.79 11.17 -7.12
N ARG A 82 12.12 11.60 -8.20
CA ARG A 82 11.73 13.02 -8.36
C ARG A 82 10.81 13.50 -7.25
N LYS A 83 9.84 12.67 -6.87
CA LYS A 83 8.92 13.01 -5.78
C LYS A 83 9.63 13.08 -4.43
N LEU A 84 10.55 12.16 -4.18
CA LEU A 84 11.38 12.20 -2.96
C LEU A 84 12.25 13.46 -2.91
N ARG A 85 12.84 13.85 -4.03
CA ARG A 85 13.62 15.09 -4.12
C ARG A 85 12.75 16.33 -3.85
N LYS A 86 11.51 16.32 -4.31
CA LYS A 86 10.54 17.36 -3.98
C LYS A 86 10.25 17.43 -2.50
N LEU A 87 10.04 16.29 -1.86
CA LEU A 87 9.82 16.23 -0.41
C LEU A 87 11.02 16.81 0.34
N VAL A 88 12.22 16.53 -0.11
CA VAL A 88 13.45 17.10 0.47
C VAL A 88 13.46 18.61 0.30
N SER A 89 13.11 19.13 -0.87
CA SER A 89 13.10 20.57 -1.14
C SER A 89 12.09 21.32 -0.29
N TYR A 90 10.99 20.70 0.10
CA TYR A 90 9.99 21.30 0.98
C TYR A 90 10.23 21.04 2.47
N GLY A 91 11.33 20.38 2.80
CA GLY A 91 11.70 20.14 4.20
C GLY A 91 10.97 18.98 4.87
N LEU A 92 10.19 18.18 4.13
CA LEU A 92 9.45 17.03 4.67
C LEU A 92 10.31 15.79 4.80
N ALA A 93 11.39 15.70 4.03
CA ALA A 93 12.29 14.56 4.03
C ALA A 93 13.73 15.02 3.94
N GLU A 94 14.66 14.16 4.34
CA GLU A 94 16.09 14.39 4.18
C GLU A 94 16.76 13.12 3.69
N THR A 95 17.93 13.25 3.08
CA THR A 95 18.69 12.13 2.56
C THR A 95 19.75 11.68 3.54
N PHE A 96 20.05 10.39 3.53
CA PHE A 96 21.17 9.83 4.27
C PHE A 96 21.74 8.64 3.50
N LEU A 97 22.99 8.29 3.82
CA LEU A 97 23.66 7.16 3.19
C LEU A 97 23.64 5.96 4.13
N THR A 98 23.26 4.82 3.58
CA THR A 98 23.30 3.53 4.27
C THR A 98 23.89 2.50 3.32
N HIS A 99 25.00 1.89 3.70
CA HIS A 99 25.70 0.89 2.88
C HIS A 99 25.97 1.36 1.45
N GLY A 100 26.33 2.64 1.31
CA GLY A 100 26.62 3.25 0.02
C GLY A 100 25.40 3.61 -0.82
N ARG A 101 24.21 3.45 -0.29
CA ARG A 101 22.96 3.78 -0.98
C ARG A 101 22.31 5.04 -0.39
N HIS A 102 21.78 5.87 -1.28
CA HIS A 102 20.99 7.01 -0.86
C HIS A 102 19.61 6.56 -0.41
N CYS A 103 19.29 6.84 0.84
CA CYS A 103 17.99 6.61 1.43
C CYS A 103 17.38 7.92 1.87
N PHE A 104 16.12 7.89 2.23
CA PHE A 104 15.36 9.07 2.66
C PHE A 104 14.72 8.79 4.00
N ARG A 105 14.50 9.84 4.77
CA ARG A 105 13.78 9.73 6.04
C ARG A 105 12.91 10.98 6.24
N PRO A 106 11.74 10.82 6.89
CA PRO A 106 10.92 11.98 7.21
C PRO A 106 11.59 12.85 8.26
N THR A 107 11.45 14.16 8.12
CA THR A 107 12.03 15.12 9.07
C THR A 107 11.14 15.35 10.28
N GLY A 108 9.84 15.06 10.16
CA GLY A 108 8.86 15.42 11.18
C GLY A 108 8.50 16.90 11.21
N LEU A 109 9.07 17.68 10.30
CA LEU A 109 8.79 19.11 10.20
C LEU A 109 7.58 19.37 9.32
N GLU A 110 6.99 20.56 9.49
CA GLU A 110 5.94 21.02 8.61
C GLU A 110 6.52 21.44 7.25
N PRO A 111 5.75 21.30 6.15
CA PRO A 111 6.27 21.68 4.84
C PRO A 111 6.45 23.18 4.75
N THR A 112 7.39 23.59 3.93
CA THR A 112 7.64 25.00 3.66
C THR A 112 6.44 25.62 2.94
N LYS A 113 6.35 26.94 3.02
CA LYS A 113 5.25 27.69 2.41
C LYS A 113 5.17 27.43 0.91
N GLY A 114 3.96 27.24 0.40
CA GLY A 114 3.74 26.97 -1.01
C GLY A 114 3.69 25.47 -1.38
N PHE A 115 3.77 24.60 -0.37
CA PHE A 115 3.70 23.16 -0.61
C PHE A 115 2.31 22.72 -1.04
N ASP A 116 2.25 21.85 -2.05
CA ASP A 116 1.01 21.25 -2.54
C ASP A 116 1.25 19.77 -2.83
N TRP A 117 0.41 18.92 -2.27
CA TRP A 117 0.48 17.49 -2.53
C TRP A 117 0.27 17.12 -3.99
N ASN A 118 -0.40 17.97 -4.76
CA ASN A 118 -0.69 17.70 -6.17
C ASN A 118 0.51 17.96 -7.11
N GLU A 119 1.60 18.45 -6.57
CA GLU A 119 2.83 18.53 -7.34
C GLU A 119 3.40 17.14 -7.62
#